data_330fdc03de8b38399761f821526d4b52
#
_entry.id   330fdc03de8b38399761f821526d4b52
#
_cell.length_a   1.000
_cell.length_b   1.000
_cell.length_c   1.000
_cell.angle_alpha   90.00
_cell.angle_beta   90.00
_cell.angle_gamma   90.00
#
_symmetry.space_group_name_H-M   'P 1'
#
loop_
_entity.id
_entity.type
_entity.pdbx_description
1 polymer ?
#
loop_
_entity_poly.entity_id
_entity_poly.type
_entity_poly.pdbx_seq_one_letter_code
_entity_poly.pdbx_strand_id
1 'polypeptide(L)'
;MRSKRIHSPTWKHLAVATFLAFLICPAVNAQINARPIEIAVVGFGDSETARKVTAQIGESFRANQFRIIDSDRARTAAHGVGYQGSLNLTLEEARNLAAAIGCDFFIIGDAQTLRRSPSTSPVYFESYASLFLVSARTGKLVFWERQEFRRPTAIEAERTLLNALSAATTRERYQSTICRIAEEERNFRATAIDRSAPVIELMPDAEATSGVRAPRAFRRPKPAYPDAAAHDQVEATVDVLVDIDANGKVGQIEIARWAGYGLDESVINTVKQIDFFPAMRDGVAIPMRVLLRYNFRKPPQR
;
A
#
# COMPACT_ATOMS: atom_id res chain seq x y z
N MET A 1 -56.78 82.72 9.53
CA MET A 1 -55.59 83.38 10.10
C MET A 1 -54.36 82.47 9.88
N ARG A 2 -53.37 83.05 9.19
CA ARG A 2 -51.95 82.67 9.02
C ARG A 2 -51.59 81.13 8.80
N SER A 3 -51.38 80.85 7.51
CA SER A 3 -50.52 79.91 6.89
C SER A 3 -49.08 79.91 7.44
N LYS A 4 -48.49 78.74 7.68
CA LYS A 4 -47.03 78.57 7.69
C LYS A 4 -46.67 77.41 6.82
N ARG A 5 -46.01 77.66 5.70
CA ARG A 5 -45.31 76.73 4.84
C ARG A 5 -44.08 76.21 5.59
N ILE A 6 -43.85 74.91 5.55
CA ILE A 6 -42.57 74.30 5.97
C ILE A 6 -41.95 73.65 4.74
N HIS A 7 -40.73 74.06 4.44
CA HIS A 7 -39.88 73.52 3.35
C HIS A 7 -39.46 72.13 3.55
N SER A 8 -39.50 71.34 2.48
CA SER A 8 -38.87 70.03 2.36
C SER A 8 -37.38 70.14 2.01
N PRO A 9 -36.46 69.38 2.62
CA PRO A 9 -35.10 69.27 2.11
C PRO A 9 -35.00 68.06 1.18
N THR A 10 -34.45 68.30 0.02
CA THR A 10 -34.06 67.32 -0.99
C THR A 10 -32.90 66.45 -0.51
N TRP A 11 -33.10 65.09 -0.45
CA TRP A 11 -32.05 64.19 -0.22
C TRP A 11 -31.43 63.72 -1.57
N LYS A 12 -30.13 64.08 -1.69
CA LYS A 12 -29.28 63.66 -2.80
C LYS A 12 -28.93 62.15 -2.57
N HIS A 13 -29.24 61.33 -3.55
CA HIS A 13 -28.83 59.92 -3.59
C HIS A 13 -27.32 59.81 -3.72
N LEU A 14 -26.65 59.29 -2.69
CA LEU A 14 -25.26 58.89 -2.71
C LEU A 14 -25.23 57.40 -3.11
N ALA A 15 -24.84 57.13 -4.36
CA ALA A 15 -24.63 55.79 -4.84
C ALA A 15 -23.30 55.26 -4.26
N VAL A 16 -23.40 54.32 -3.33
CA VAL A 16 -22.23 53.54 -2.85
C VAL A 16 -22.00 52.39 -3.81
N ALA A 17 -20.98 52.52 -4.66
CA ALA A 17 -20.50 51.47 -5.51
C ALA A 17 -19.70 50.45 -4.64
N THR A 18 -20.30 49.32 -4.33
CA THR A 18 -19.63 48.21 -3.66
C THR A 18 -18.74 47.48 -4.66
N PHE A 19 -17.43 47.74 -4.61
CA PHE A 19 -16.42 46.97 -5.34
C PHE A 19 -16.29 45.58 -4.69
N LEU A 20 -16.88 44.55 -5.29
CA LEU A 20 -16.65 43.17 -4.95
C LEU A 20 -15.28 42.80 -5.52
N ALA A 21 -14.23 42.89 -4.71
CA ALA A 21 -12.93 42.32 -5.05
C ALA A 21 -13.04 40.83 -4.99
N PHE A 22 -13.12 40.17 -6.14
CA PHE A 22 -12.90 38.74 -6.28
C PHE A 22 -11.44 38.44 -5.90
N LEU A 23 -11.23 37.94 -4.69
CA LEU A 23 -9.99 37.29 -4.29
C LEU A 23 -9.87 36.00 -5.11
N ILE A 24 -9.23 36.09 -6.26
CA ILE A 24 -8.78 34.95 -7.04
C ILE A 24 -7.69 34.26 -6.20
N CYS A 25 -8.06 33.15 -5.57
CA CYS A 25 -7.13 32.29 -4.83
C CYS A 25 -6.04 31.79 -5.81
N PRO A 26 -4.73 32.03 -5.60
CA PRO A 26 -3.68 31.59 -6.52
C PRO A 26 -3.37 30.09 -6.44
N ALA A 27 -4.24 29.29 -5.80
CA ALA A 27 -4.00 27.87 -5.59
C ALA A 27 -4.24 26.96 -6.83
N VAL A 28 -4.76 27.51 -7.94
CA VAL A 28 -5.11 26.69 -9.14
C VAL A 28 -3.94 26.51 -10.11
N ASN A 29 -2.86 27.27 -10.00
CA ASN A 29 -1.77 27.25 -10.99
C ASN A 29 -0.55 26.39 -10.62
N ALA A 30 -0.51 25.71 -9.47
CA ALA A 30 0.63 24.88 -9.07
C ALA A 30 0.62 23.45 -9.67
N GLN A 31 -0.45 23.05 -10.37
CA GLN A 31 -0.57 21.71 -10.95
C GLN A 31 -0.04 21.55 -12.39
N ILE A 32 0.43 22.62 -13.02
CA ILE A 32 0.72 22.61 -14.47
C ILE A 32 2.11 22.02 -14.82
N ASN A 33 2.99 21.74 -13.86
CA ASN A 33 4.35 21.24 -14.14
C ASN A 33 4.81 20.00 -13.36
N ALA A 34 3.91 19.26 -12.72
CA ALA A 34 4.31 17.99 -12.14
C ALA A 34 4.46 16.93 -13.26
N ARG A 35 5.65 16.28 -13.35
CA ARG A 35 5.81 15.18 -14.28
C ARG A 35 4.74 14.11 -14.04
N PRO A 36 4.25 13.43 -15.08
CA PRO A 36 3.32 12.33 -14.90
C PRO A 36 3.90 11.26 -13.98
N ILE A 37 3.06 10.66 -13.14
CA ILE A 37 3.44 9.53 -12.29
C ILE A 37 3.63 8.31 -13.16
N GLU A 38 4.82 7.70 -13.12
CA GLU A 38 5.15 6.52 -13.89
C GLU A 38 4.70 5.25 -13.18
N ILE A 39 3.81 4.48 -13.83
CA ILE A 39 3.24 3.25 -13.29
C ILE A 39 3.61 2.08 -14.20
N ALA A 40 4.07 0.99 -13.60
CA ALA A 40 4.29 -0.27 -14.29
C ALA A 40 3.29 -1.33 -13.83
N VAL A 41 2.66 -2.04 -14.76
CA VAL A 41 1.91 -3.26 -14.47
C VAL A 41 2.77 -4.43 -14.93
N VAL A 42 3.45 -5.08 -13.99
CA VAL A 42 4.42 -6.15 -14.28
C VAL A 42 3.70 -7.43 -14.70
N GLY A 43 2.60 -7.77 -14.02
CA GLY A 43 1.75 -8.88 -14.41
C GLY A 43 1.03 -9.56 -13.24
N PHE A 44 0.11 -10.44 -13.62
CA PHE A 44 -0.74 -11.21 -12.72
C PHE A 44 -0.57 -12.73 -12.90
N GLY A 45 0.59 -13.18 -13.37
CA GLY A 45 0.88 -14.56 -13.73
C GLY A 45 0.71 -14.85 -15.21
N ASP A 46 0.73 -16.14 -15.59
CA ASP A 46 0.79 -16.59 -17.00
C ASP A 46 -0.54 -17.07 -17.56
N SER A 47 -1.60 -17.13 -16.75
CA SER A 47 -2.93 -17.57 -17.19
C SER A 47 -3.55 -16.62 -18.23
N GLU A 48 -4.53 -17.07 -18.99
CA GLU A 48 -5.28 -16.21 -19.91
C GLU A 48 -6.00 -15.09 -19.15
N THR A 49 -6.62 -15.42 -18.02
CA THR A 49 -7.26 -14.44 -17.12
C THR A 49 -6.23 -13.42 -16.63
N ALA A 50 -5.02 -13.84 -16.26
CA ALA A 50 -3.94 -12.95 -15.82
C ALA A 50 -3.56 -11.93 -16.89
N ARG A 51 -3.42 -12.36 -18.17
CA ARG A 51 -3.13 -11.44 -19.28
C ARG A 51 -4.23 -10.39 -19.48
N LYS A 52 -5.51 -10.82 -19.42
CA LYS A 52 -6.66 -9.92 -19.54
C LYS A 52 -6.73 -8.92 -18.37
N VAL A 53 -6.48 -9.39 -17.14
CA VAL A 53 -6.42 -8.53 -15.95
C VAL A 53 -5.27 -7.52 -16.05
N THR A 54 -4.07 -7.96 -16.48
CA THR A 54 -2.91 -7.06 -16.68
C THR A 54 -3.28 -5.92 -17.64
N ALA A 55 -3.87 -6.24 -18.79
CA ALA A 55 -4.33 -5.24 -19.76
C ALA A 55 -5.39 -4.31 -19.15
N GLN A 56 -6.39 -4.86 -18.45
CA GLN A 56 -7.48 -4.10 -17.85
C GLN A 56 -7.00 -3.13 -16.76
N ILE A 57 -6.05 -3.56 -15.92
CA ILE A 57 -5.44 -2.69 -14.90
C ILE A 57 -4.62 -1.58 -15.57
N GLY A 58 -3.85 -1.88 -16.63
CA GLY A 58 -3.15 -0.86 -17.42
C GLY A 58 -4.09 0.23 -17.95
N GLU A 59 -5.24 -0.18 -18.52
CA GLU A 59 -6.26 0.76 -19.00
C GLU A 59 -6.81 1.67 -17.87
N SER A 60 -6.87 1.19 -16.64
CA SER A 60 -7.37 1.96 -15.50
C SER A 60 -6.53 3.21 -15.19
N PHE A 61 -5.30 3.27 -15.67
CA PHE A 61 -4.37 4.39 -15.47
C PHE A 61 -4.14 5.25 -16.71
N ARG A 62 -4.95 5.09 -17.76
CA ARG A 62 -4.92 5.97 -18.94
C ARG A 62 -5.57 7.32 -18.62
N ALA A 63 -4.82 8.19 -17.96
CA ALA A 63 -5.20 9.57 -17.67
C ALA A 63 -3.94 10.45 -17.72
N ASN A 64 -4.10 11.76 -17.98
CA ASN A 64 -2.98 12.68 -18.22
C ASN A 64 -1.97 12.76 -17.06
N GLN A 65 -2.40 12.45 -15.83
CA GLN A 65 -1.52 12.45 -14.66
C GLN A 65 -0.63 11.20 -14.54
N PHE A 66 -0.89 10.15 -15.34
CA PHE A 66 -0.14 8.91 -15.31
C PHE A 66 0.54 8.61 -16.64
N ARG A 67 1.69 7.98 -16.56
CA ARG A 67 2.38 7.39 -17.71
C ARG A 67 2.56 5.89 -17.43
N ILE A 68 1.90 5.07 -18.23
CA ILE A 68 2.02 3.62 -18.13
C ILE A 68 3.27 3.17 -18.86
N ILE A 69 4.12 2.42 -18.15
CA ILE A 69 5.24 1.71 -18.75
C ILE A 69 4.70 0.47 -19.46
N ASP A 70 5.19 0.23 -20.65
CA ASP A 70 4.82 -0.96 -21.42
C ASP A 70 5.04 -2.24 -20.60
N SER A 71 4.04 -3.13 -20.57
CA SER A 71 4.05 -4.30 -19.68
C SER A 71 5.11 -5.34 -20.07
N ASP A 72 5.44 -5.47 -21.34
CA ASP A 72 6.48 -6.41 -21.80
C ASP A 72 7.87 -5.87 -21.42
N ARG A 73 8.06 -4.55 -21.56
CA ARG A 73 9.27 -3.87 -21.08
C ARG A 73 9.43 -4.01 -19.57
N ALA A 74 8.36 -3.77 -18.80
CA ALA A 74 8.37 -3.90 -17.35
C ALA A 74 8.69 -5.34 -16.91
N ARG A 75 8.10 -6.33 -17.57
CA ARG A 75 8.34 -7.76 -17.31
C ARG A 75 9.77 -8.15 -17.65
N THR A 76 10.28 -7.70 -18.80
CA THR A 76 11.67 -7.98 -19.22
C THR A 76 12.66 -7.40 -18.21
N ALA A 77 12.45 -6.15 -17.77
CA ALA A 77 13.29 -5.52 -16.75
C ALA A 77 13.24 -6.27 -15.41
N ALA A 78 12.04 -6.72 -14.99
CA ALA A 78 11.84 -7.51 -13.79
C ALA A 78 12.59 -8.84 -13.82
N HIS A 79 12.50 -9.58 -14.93
CA HIS A 79 13.27 -10.81 -15.15
C HIS A 79 14.78 -10.57 -15.13
N GLY A 80 15.24 -9.43 -15.67
CA GLY A 80 16.66 -9.05 -15.68
C GLY A 80 17.27 -8.91 -14.30
N VAL A 81 16.48 -8.62 -13.26
CA VAL A 81 16.92 -8.57 -11.85
C VAL A 81 16.54 -9.82 -11.06
N GLY A 82 16.15 -10.89 -11.74
CA GLY A 82 15.84 -12.19 -11.12
C GLY A 82 14.46 -12.30 -10.51
N TYR A 83 13.53 -11.36 -10.78
CA TYR A 83 12.16 -11.47 -10.29
C TYR A 83 11.42 -12.62 -10.96
N GLN A 84 10.87 -13.54 -10.16
CA GLN A 84 10.19 -14.77 -10.59
C GLN A 84 8.69 -14.78 -10.30
N GLY A 85 8.07 -13.59 -10.08
CA GLY A 85 6.63 -13.50 -9.80
C GLY A 85 6.25 -13.61 -8.32
N SER A 86 7.20 -13.50 -7.39
CA SER A 86 6.91 -13.51 -5.95
C SER A 86 6.00 -12.35 -5.54
N LEU A 87 4.96 -12.64 -4.76
CA LEU A 87 4.09 -11.64 -4.12
C LEU A 87 4.49 -11.38 -2.67
N ASN A 88 5.67 -11.82 -2.24
CA ASN A 88 6.17 -11.66 -0.89
C ASN A 88 7.60 -11.10 -0.95
N LEU A 89 7.71 -9.77 -1.05
CA LEU A 89 8.97 -9.06 -1.25
C LEU A 89 9.43 -8.34 0.02
N THR A 90 10.74 -8.27 0.20
CA THR A 90 11.34 -7.30 1.12
C THR A 90 11.26 -5.89 0.53
N LEU A 91 11.41 -4.87 1.37
CA LEU A 91 11.50 -3.48 0.88
C LEU A 91 12.66 -3.27 -0.10
N GLU A 92 13.76 -3.98 0.10
CA GLU A 92 14.94 -3.91 -0.78
C GLU A 92 14.67 -4.57 -2.12
N GLU A 93 14.15 -5.80 -2.15
CA GLU A 93 13.75 -6.50 -3.38
C GLU A 93 12.77 -5.65 -4.19
N ALA A 94 11.77 -5.06 -3.52
CA ALA A 94 10.78 -4.20 -4.17
C ALA A 94 11.41 -2.92 -4.75
N ARG A 95 12.35 -2.26 -4.04
CA ARG A 95 13.07 -1.09 -4.56
C ARG A 95 13.97 -1.45 -5.75
N ASN A 96 14.68 -2.57 -5.68
CA ASN A 96 15.55 -3.04 -6.76
C ASN A 96 14.73 -3.36 -8.01
N LEU A 97 13.59 -4.03 -7.86
CA LEU A 97 12.63 -4.29 -8.94
C LEU A 97 12.16 -2.98 -9.58
N ALA A 98 11.71 -2.02 -8.79
CA ALA A 98 11.23 -0.73 -9.25
C ALA A 98 12.32 0.08 -9.97
N ALA A 99 13.55 0.06 -9.45
CA ALA A 99 14.70 0.73 -10.07
C ALA A 99 15.03 0.15 -11.45
N ALA A 100 14.96 -1.17 -11.60
CA ALA A 100 15.18 -1.84 -12.89
C ALA A 100 14.09 -1.48 -13.91
N ILE A 101 12.83 -1.37 -13.49
CA ILE A 101 11.71 -0.99 -14.35
C ILE A 101 11.75 0.51 -14.67
N GLY A 102 12.17 1.35 -13.74
CA GLY A 102 12.20 2.81 -13.88
C GLY A 102 10.82 3.46 -13.69
N CYS A 103 10.08 3.09 -12.63
CA CYS A 103 8.74 3.58 -12.33
C CYS A 103 8.66 4.29 -10.98
N ASP A 104 7.57 5.02 -10.72
CA ASP A 104 7.25 5.57 -9.39
C ASP A 104 6.43 4.59 -8.55
N PHE A 105 5.57 3.80 -9.22
CA PHE A 105 4.79 2.72 -8.62
C PHE A 105 4.77 1.52 -9.56
N PHE A 106 4.70 0.33 -8.99
CA PHE A 106 4.46 -0.86 -9.77
C PHE A 106 3.33 -1.71 -9.18
N ILE A 107 2.69 -2.47 -10.05
CA ILE A 107 1.61 -3.39 -9.72
C ILE A 107 2.04 -4.80 -10.11
N ILE A 108 1.96 -5.70 -9.14
CA ILE A 108 2.10 -7.15 -9.32
C ILE A 108 0.86 -7.83 -8.79
N GLY A 109 0.63 -9.08 -9.15
CA GLY A 109 -0.55 -9.78 -8.68
C GLY A 109 -0.61 -11.24 -9.13
N ASP A 110 -1.74 -11.85 -8.82
CA ASP A 110 -2.15 -13.15 -9.34
C ASP A 110 -3.61 -13.09 -9.76
N ALA A 111 -3.92 -13.70 -10.90
CA ALA A 111 -5.28 -13.76 -11.41
C ALA A 111 -5.54 -15.07 -12.17
N GLN A 112 -6.62 -15.74 -11.81
CA GLN A 112 -6.99 -17.02 -12.39
C GLN A 112 -8.50 -17.19 -12.45
N THR A 113 -8.95 -18.08 -13.33
CA THR A 113 -10.30 -18.62 -13.33
C THR A 113 -10.24 -20.12 -13.05
N LEU A 114 -10.78 -20.54 -11.92
CA LEU A 114 -10.69 -21.90 -11.41
C LEU A 114 -12.07 -22.56 -11.37
N ARG A 115 -12.13 -23.83 -11.76
CA ARG A 115 -13.30 -24.70 -11.52
C ARG A 115 -13.27 -25.17 -10.08
N ARG A 116 -14.34 -24.94 -9.35
CA ARG A 116 -14.52 -25.41 -7.97
C ARG A 116 -15.61 -26.48 -7.93
N SER A 117 -15.32 -27.58 -7.25
CA SER A 117 -16.21 -28.72 -7.12
C SER A 117 -16.34 -29.12 -5.65
N PRO A 118 -17.04 -28.30 -4.83
CA PRO A 118 -17.25 -28.64 -3.43
C PRO A 118 -18.20 -29.83 -3.29
N SER A 119 -18.05 -30.62 -2.25
CA SER A 119 -18.88 -31.82 -1.99
C SER A 119 -20.33 -31.49 -1.64
N THR A 120 -20.60 -30.27 -1.17
CA THR A 120 -21.90 -29.87 -0.60
C THR A 120 -22.69 -28.88 -1.45
N SER A 121 -22.15 -28.44 -2.60
CA SER A 121 -22.80 -27.47 -3.49
C SER A 121 -22.50 -27.76 -4.97
N PRO A 122 -23.31 -27.24 -5.90
CA PRO A 122 -23.06 -27.39 -7.33
C PRO A 122 -21.68 -26.89 -7.73
N VAL A 123 -21.12 -27.46 -8.78
CA VAL A 123 -19.89 -26.95 -9.41
C VAL A 123 -20.06 -25.51 -9.83
N TYR A 124 -19.08 -24.68 -9.54
CA TYR A 124 -19.03 -23.30 -9.98
C TYR A 124 -17.61 -22.94 -10.47
N PHE A 125 -17.50 -21.80 -11.12
CA PHE A 125 -16.22 -21.21 -11.50
C PHE A 125 -15.97 -19.95 -10.68
N GLU A 126 -14.77 -19.84 -10.15
CA GLU A 126 -14.28 -18.71 -9.40
C GLU A 126 -13.23 -17.99 -10.24
N SER A 127 -13.49 -16.73 -10.57
CA SER A 127 -12.51 -15.86 -11.22
C SER A 127 -12.06 -14.80 -10.21
N TYR A 128 -10.75 -14.65 -10.01
CA TYR A 128 -10.21 -13.70 -9.06
C TYR A 128 -9.00 -12.96 -9.59
N ALA A 129 -8.72 -11.81 -8.98
CA ALA A 129 -7.49 -11.04 -9.13
C ALA A 129 -7.05 -10.50 -7.77
N SER A 130 -5.85 -10.84 -7.36
CA SER A 130 -5.16 -10.26 -6.20
C SER A 130 -4.16 -9.23 -6.70
N LEU A 131 -4.33 -7.96 -6.32
CA LEU A 131 -3.55 -6.82 -6.76
C LEU A 131 -2.70 -6.28 -5.62
N PHE A 132 -1.43 -6.05 -5.88
CA PHE A 132 -0.46 -5.46 -4.95
C PHE A 132 0.14 -4.22 -5.61
N LEU A 133 -0.18 -3.05 -5.06
CA LEU A 133 0.39 -1.76 -5.46
C LEU A 133 1.56 -1.42 -4.55
N VAL A 134 2.72 -1.18 -5.11
CA VAL A 134 3.97 -0.97 -4.38
C VAL A 134 4.58 0.37 -4.76
N SER A 135 5.04 1.13 -3.77
CA SER A 135 5.83 2.33 -3.99
C SER A 135 7.27 1.97 -4.37
N ALA A 136 7.72 2.44 -5.51
CA ALA A 136 9.09 2.25 -5.97
C ALA A 136 10.12 2.87 -5.02
N ARG A 137 9.79 4.03 -4.45
CA ARG A 137 10.68 4.79 -3.57
C ARG A 137 10.94 4.11 -2.24
N THR A 138 9.89 3.59 -1.62
CA THR A 138 9.98 3.01 -0.27
C THR A 138 10.08 1.50 -0.28
N GLY A 139 9.68 0.85 -1.37
CA GLY A 139 9.49 -0.59 -1.47
C GLY A 139 8.26 -1.10 -0.69
N LYS A 140 7.50 -0.20 -0.05
CA LYS A 140 6.35 -0.57 0.79
C LYS A 140 5.16 -0.97 -0.06
N LEU A 141 4.44 -1.99 0.38
CA LEU A 141 3.10 -2.30 -0.10
C LEU A 141 2.18 -1.15 0.34
N VAL A 142 1.64 -0.43 -0.65
CA VAL A 142 0.77 0.73 -0.41
C VAL A 142 -0.68 0.32 -0.29
N PHE A 143 -1.04 -0.69 -1.05
CA PHE A 143 -2.41 -1.16 -1.15
C PHE A 143 -2.42 -2.59 -1.69
N TRP A 144 -3.25 -3.44 -1.12
CA TRP A 144 -3.59 -4.73 -1.71
C TRP A 144 -5.10 -4.92 -1.73
N GLU A 145 -5.57 -5.67 -2.69
CA GLU A 145 -6.97 -6.00 -2.85
C GLU A 145 -7.12 -7.34 -3.56
N ARG A 146 -8.13 -8.10 -3.16
CA ARG A 146 -8.57 -9.27 -3.88
C ARG A 146 -10.03 -9.10 -4.28
N GLN A 147 -10.30 -9.20 -5.58
CA GLN A 147 -11.65 -9.28 -6.13
C GLN A 147 -11.90 -10.70 -6.60
N GLU A 148 -13.03 -11.27 -6.24
CA GLU A 148 -13.42 -12.62 -6.66
C GLU A 148 -14.90 -12.67 -7.02
N PHE A 149 -15.20 -13.48 -8.03
CA PHE A 149 -16.56 -13.68 -8.51
C PHE A 149 -16.81 -15.15 -8.81
N ARG A 150 -17.93 -15.68 -8.29
CA ARG A 150 -18.36 -17.05 -8.49
C ARG A 150 -19.56 -17.07 -9.43
N ARG A 151 -19.48 -17.87 -10.50
CA ARG A 151 -20.53 -17.99 -11.52
C ARG A 151 -20.65 -19.45 -11.98
N PRO A 152 -21.78 -19.82 -12.61
CA PRO A 152 -21.97 -21.17 -13.15
C PRO A 152 -20.99 -21.54 -14.26
N THR A 153 -20.47 -20.54 -15.01
CA THR A 153 -19.53 -20.77 -16.10
C THR A 153 -18.23 -19.94 -15.95
N ALA A 154 -17.14 -20.44 -16.50
CA ALA A 154 -15.84 -19.74 -16.49
C ALA A 154 -15.92 -18.37 -17.18
N ILE A 155 -16.61 -18.30 -18.33
CA ILE A 155 -16.76 -17.07 -19.12
C ILE A 155 -17.52 -16.00 -18.33
N GLU A 156 -18.58 -16.37 -17.62
CA GLU A 156 -19.36 -15.43 -16.81
C GLU A 156 -18.56 -14.94 -15.59
N ALA A 157 -17.80 -15.84 -14.93
CA ALA A 157 -16.95 -15.49 -13.80
C ALA A 157 -15.87 -14.49 -14.23
N GLU A 158 -15.15 -14.79 -15.30
CA GLU A 158 -14.12 -13.92 -15.84
C GLU A 158 -14.67 -12.57 -16.30
N ARG A 159 -15.77 -12.58 -17.06
CA ARG A 159 -16.42 -11.34 -17.51
C ARG A 159 -16.85 -10.46 -16.33
N THR A 160 -17.38 -11.07 -15.26
CA THR A 160 -17.79 -10.33 -14.08
C THR A 160 -16.57 -9.68 -13.40
N LEU A 161 -15.47 -10.41 -13.27
CA LEU A 161 -14.21 -9.88 -12.73
C LEU A 161 -13.71 -8.69 -13.56
N LEU A 162 -13.60 -8.85 -14.88
CA LEU A 162 -13.08 -7.79 -15.76
C LEU A 162 -13.98 -6.55 -15.74
N ASN A 163 -15.30 -6.73 -15.69
CA ASN A 163 -16.25 -5.61 -15.55
C ASN A 163 -16.07 -4.88 -14.22
N ALA A 164 -15.85 -5.58 -13.12
CA ALA A 164 -15.62 -4.97 -11.82
C ALA A 164 -14.30 -4.19 -11.78
N LEU A 165 -13.23 -4.72 -12.39
CA LEU A 165 -11.95 -4.03 -12.52
C LEU A 165 -12.02 -2.80 -13.43
N SER A 166 -12.90 -2.79 -14.44
CA SER A 166 -13.12 -1.65 -15.35
C SER A 166 -14.08 -0.60 -14.80
N ALA A 167 -14.78 -0.88 -13.70
CA ALA A 167 -15.74 0.05 -13.12
C ALA A 167 -15.11 1.40 -12.77
N ALA A 168 -15.83 2.49 -13.02
CA ALA A 168 -15.34 3.85 -12.75
C ALA A 168 -14.92 4.03 -11.29
N THR A 169 -15.70 3.50 -10.33
CA THR A 169 -15.40 3.54 -8.90
C THR A 169 -14.10 2.83 -8.54
N THR A 170 -13.82 1.68 -9.16
CA THR A 170 -12.58 0.94 -8.96
C THR A 170 -11.39 1.73 -9.50
N ARG A 171 -11.53 2.29 -10.70
CA ARG A 171 -10.50 3.13 -11.34
C ARG A 171 -10.20 4.37 -10.52
N GLU A 172 -11.22 5.11 -10.09
CA GLU A 172 -11.07 6.32 -9.26
C GLU A 172 -10.36 6.00 -7.93
N ARG A 173 -10.70 4.88 -7.31
CA ARG A 173 -10.07 4.43 -6.07
C ARG A 173 -8.58 4.14 -6.26
N TYR A 174 -8.18 3.45 -7.32
CA TYR A 174 -6.77 3.19 -7.62
C TYR A 174 -6.01 4.48 -7.92
N GLN A 175 -6.56 5.32 -8.77
CA GLN A 175 -5.94 6.59 -9.15
C GLN A 175 -5.80 7.54 -7.95
N SER A 176 -6.83 7.71 -7.14
CA SER A 176 -6.79 8.58 -5.95
C SER A 176 -5.81 8.08 -4.91
N THR A 177 -5.71 6.75 -4.71
CA THR A 177 -4.73 6.15 -3.80
C THR A 177 -3.30 6.48 -4.24
N ILE A 178 -2.98 6.29 -5.51
CA ILE A 178 -1.63 6.60 -6.04
C ILE A 178 -1.33 8.09 -5.92
N CYS A 179 -2.26 8.97 -6.29
CA CYS A 179 -2.05 10.43 -6.20
C CYS A 179 -1.78 10.86 -4.75
N ARG A 180 -2.58 10.36 -3.80
CA ARG A 180 -2.39 10.66 -2.37
C ARG A 180 -1.02 10.22 -1.87
N ILE A 181 -0.60 8.98 -2.14
CA ILE A 181 0.70 8.48 -1.70
C ILE A 181 1.85 9.21 -2.38
N ALA A 182 1.74 9.50 -3.68
CA ALA A 182 2.77 10.28 -4.38
C ALA A 182 2.94 11.69 -3.79
N GLU A 183 1.85 12.31 -3.32
CA GLU A 183 1.89 13.60 -2.63
C GLU A 183 2.49 13.47 -1.23
N GLU A 184 2.07 12.50 -0.43
CA GLU A 184 2.63 12.20 0.88
C GLU A 184 4.15 11.98 0.78
N GLU A 185 4.60 11.22 -0.21
CA GLU A 185 6.01 10.97 -0.44
C GLU A 185 6.81 12.20 -0.88
N ARG A 186 6.21 13.10 -1.66
CA ARG A 186 6.82 14.39 -2.02
C ARG A 186 6.97 15.28 -0.79
N ASN A 187 5.92 15.38 0.02
CA ASN A 187 5.91 16.19 1.25
C ASN A 187 6.90 15.65 2.28
N PHE A 188 7.03 14.32 2.41
CA PHE A 188 8.01 13.70 3.29
C PHE A 188 9.45 14.05 2.90
N ARG A 189 9.77 14.15 1.60
CA ARG A 189 11.10 14.62 1.13
C ARG A 189 11.40 16.05 1.57
N ALA A 190 10.39 16.90 1.61
CA ALA A 190 10.56 18.31 2.02
C ALA A 190 10.80 18.47 3.53
N THR A 191 10.41 17.46 4.35
CA THR A 191 10.46 17.51 5.81
C THR A 191 11.43 16.49 6.44
N ALA A 192 12.09 15.67 5.63
CA ALA A 192 12.97 14.61 6.13
C ALA A 192 14.20 15.17 6.83
N ILE A 193 14.14 15.25 8.15
CA ILE A 193 15.29 15.35 9.03
C ILE A 193 15.93 13.96 9.09
N ASP A 194 17.24 13.93 8.92
CA ASP A 194 18.06 12.72 8.97
C ASP A 194 17.76 11.84 10.20
N ARG A 195 17.11 10.69 9.97
CA ARG A 195 16.80 9.69 11.00
C ARG A 195 17.70 8.47 10.89
N SER A 196 18.96 8.67 10.61
CA SER A 196 19.97 7.61 10.61
C SER A 196 20.42 7.23 12.03
N ALA A 197 19.51 6.66 12.83
CA ALA A 197 19.94 5.91 14.00
C ALA A 197 20.45 4.53 13.53
N PRO A 198 21.63 4.07 13.99
CA PRO A 198 22.15 2.77 13.59
C PRO A 198 21.18 1.66 14.02
N VAL A 199 20.68 0.89 13.05
CA VAL A 199 19.91 -0.32 13.29
C VAL A 199 20.89 -1.42 13.65
N ILE A 200 20.81 -1.93 14.87
CA ILE A 200 21.56 -3.14 15.24
C ILE A 200 20.64 -4.31 14.88
N GLU A 201 20.95 -4.91 13.74
CA GLU A 201 20.29 -6.16 13.31
C GLU A 201 20.88 -7.30 14.15
N LEU A 202 20.12 -7.80 15.11
CA LEU A 202 20.48 -9.00 15.86
C LEU A 202 20.00 -10.22 15.10
N MET A 203 20.96 -10.86 14.41
CA MET A 203 20.78 -12.23 13.98
C MET A 203 20.68 -13.13 15.23
N PRO A 204 19.87 -14.23 15.21
CA PRO A 204 19.70 -15.12 16.36
C PRO A 204 21.00 -15.67 16.95
N ASP A 205 22.07 -15.69 16.17
CA ASP A 205 23.38 -16.26 16.53
C ASP A 205 24.43 -15.22 16.94
N ALA A 206 24.08 -13.92 17.03
CA ALA A 206 25.04 -12.84 17.33
C ALA A 206 25.24 -12.57 18.85
N GLU A 207 24.74 -13.42 19.72
CA GLU A 207 24.78 -13.23 21.18
C GLU A 207 26.20 -13.23 21.81
N ALA A 208 27.24 -13.60 21.07
CA ALA A 208 28.51 -13.98 21.70
C ALA A 208 29.61 -12.92 21.70
N THR A 209 29.48 -11.76 21.02
CA THR A 209 30.67 -10.96 20.73
C THR A 209 30.71 -9.52 21.28
N SER A 210 29.63 -8.99 21.88
CA SER A 210 29.60 -7.54 22.17
C SER A 210 29.17 -7.11 23.58
N GLY A 211 29.01 -8.03 24.54
CA GLY A 211 28.48 -7.67 25.89
C GLY A 211 27.04 -7.17 25.88
N VAL A 212 26.37 -7.26 24.72
CA VAL A 212 24.98 -6.85 24.54
C VAL A 212 24.08 -8.07 24.55
N ARG A 213 23.09 -8.10 25.47
CA ARG A 213 22.06 -9.10 25.50
C ARG A 213 20.82 -8.56 24.75
N ALA A 214 20.36 -9.32 23.77
CA ALA A 214 19.15 -8.99 22.98
C ALA A 214 17.88 -8.90 23.84
N PRO A 215 16.87 -8.13 23.43
CA PRO A 215 15.57 -8.14 24.06
C PRO A 215 14.88 -9.49 23.86
N ARG A 216 14.14 -9.96 24.84
CA ARG A 216 13.44 -11.22 24.81
C ARG A 216 11.96 -11.03 25.10
N ALA A 217 11.09 -11.50 24.21
CA ALA A 217 9.65 -11.43 24.42
C ALA A 217 9.23 -12.28 25.66
N PHE A 218 8.37 -11.73 26.53
CA PHE A 218 7.76 -12.48 27.62
C PHE A 218 6.94 -13.65 27.11
N ARG A 219 6.14 -13.39 26.07
CA ARG A 219 5.34 -14.36 25.32
C ARG A 219 5.44 -14.03 23.85
N ARG A 220 5.44 -15.04 22.99
CA ARG A 220 5.33 -14.88 21.53
C ARG A 220 3.94 -15.35 21.09
N PRO A 221 2.92 -14.47 21.12
CA PRO A 221 1.62 -14.83 20.58
C PRO A 221 1.76 -15.10 19.07
N LYS A 222 0.96 -16.03 18.56
CA LYS A 222 0.91 -16.30 17.13
C LYS A 222 -0.06 -15.31 16.49
N PRO A 223 0.32 -14.63 15.41
CA PRO A 223 -0.62 -13.83 14.64
C PRO A 223 -1.77 -14.70 14.11
N ALA A 224 -2.97 -14.12 14.07
CA ALA A 224 -4.10 -14.77 13.44
C ALA A 224 -3.82 -14.99 11.95
N TYR A 225 -4.32 -16.10 11.40
CA TYR A 225 -4.27 -16.35 9.97
C TYR A 225 -5.57 -15.84 9.35
N PRO A 226 -5.56 -14.71 8.58
CA PRO A 226 -6.78 -14.08 8.08
C PRO A 226 -7.55 -14.96 7.10
N ASP A 227 -8.87 -14.76 7.01
CA ASP A 227 -9.74 -15.56 6.13
C ASP A 227 -9.34 -15.42 4.65
N ALA A 228 -8.92 -14.24 4.21
CA ALA A 228 -8.43 -14.02 2.85
C ALA A 228 -7.18 -14.87 2.55
N ALA A 229 -6.24 -14.91 3.49
CA ALA A 229 -5.05 -15.77 3.36
C ALA A 229 -5.41 -17.26 3.42
N ALA A 230 -6.38 -17.63 4.27
CA ALA A 230 -6.85 -19.01 4.41
C ALA A 230 -7.55 -19.50 3.14
N HIS A 231 -8.38 -18.66 2.52
CA HIS A 231 -9.07 -18.97 1.28
C HIS A 231 -8.10 -19.30 0.14
N ASP A 232 -7.03 -18.51 0.01
CA ASP A 232 -6.02 -18.68 -1.04
C ASP A 232 -4.87 -19.58 -0.61
N GLN A 233 -4.91 -20.12 0.61
CA GLN A 233 -3.86 -20.97 1.18
C GLN A 233 -2.46 -20.33 1.08
N VAL A 234 -2.37 -19.03 1.38
CA VAL A 234 -1.16 -18.24 1.23
C VAL A 234 -0.05 -18.71 2.17
N GLU A 235 1.10 -19.07 1.65
CA GLU A 235 2.32 -19.26 2.42
C GLU A 235 3.21 -18.05 2.22
N ALA A 236 3.57 -17.37 3.31
CA ALA A 236 4.35 -16.15 3.25
C ALA A 236 5.13 -15.90 4.53
N THR A 237 6.14 -15.06 4.41
CA THR A 237 6.92 -14.55 5.55
C THR A 237 6.64 -13.06 5.69
N VAL A 238 6.33 -12.62 6.91
CA VAL A 238 6.26 -11.20 7.27
C VAL A 238 7.42 -10.90 8.20
N ASP A 239 8.27 -9.97 7.79
CA ASP A 239 9.36 -9.45 8.62
C ASP A 239 9.01 -8.04 9.09
N VAL A 240 9.18 -7.79 10.38
CA VAL A 240 8.94 -6.48 10.99
C VAL A 240 10.15 -6.01 11.78
N LEU A 241 10.54 -4.76 11.58
CA LEU A 241 11.48 -4.04 12.44
C LEU A 241 10.69 -3.40 13.58
N VAL A 242 11.12 -3.65 14.81
CA VAL A 242 10.43 -3.22 16.02
C VAL A 242 11.39 -2.46 16.90
N ASP A 243 11.05 -1.22 17.27
CA ASP A 243 11.76 -0.46 18.27
C ASP A 243 11.27 -0.87 19.66
N ILE A 244 12.17 -1.34 20.51
CA ILE A 244 11.90 -1.72 21.89
C ILE A 244 12.65 -0.73 22.79
N ASP A 245 11.93 -0.06 23.69
CA ASP A 245 12.53 0.90 24.62
C ASP A 245 13.27 0.21 25.79
N ALA A 246 13.96 1.00 26.61
CA ALA A 246 14.67 0.50 27.79
C ALA A 246 13.75 -0.10 28.87
N ASN A 247 12.42 0.06 28.77
CA ASN A 247 11.44 -0.56 29.64
C ASN A 247 10.85 -1.84 29.04
N GLY A 248 11.29 -2.24 27.85
CA GLY A 248 10.78 -3.41 27.14
C GLY A 248 9.45 -3.17 26.42
N LYS A 249 9.03 -1.91 26.23
CA LYS A 249 7.81 -1.56 25.51
C LYS A 249 8.07 -1.39 24.02
N VAL A 250 7.09 -1.85 23.24
CA VAL A 250 7.10 -1.71 21.78
C VAL A 250 6.78 -0.26 21.41
N GLY A 251 7.67 0.35 20.64
CA GLY A 251 7.53 1.66 20.04
C GLY A 251 7.08 1.59 18.56
N GLN A 252 7.96 2.04 17.66
CA GLN A 252 7.68 2.02 16.22
C GLN A 252 7.78 0.59 15.66
N ILE A 253 6.84 0.24 14.78
CA ILE A 253 6.85 -1.01 14.02
C ILE A 253 6.89 -0.65 12.53
N GLU A 254 7.80 -1.26 11.80
CA GLU A 254 7.94 -1.08 10.36
C GLU A 254 7.99 -2.44 9.66
N ILE A 255 7.16 -2.63 8.62
CA ILE A 255 7.20 -3.84 7.79
C ILE A 255 8.48 -3.80 6.96
N ALA A 256 9.30 -4.84 7.05
CA ALA A 256 10.53 -5.02 6.26
C ALA A 256 10.34 -6.03 5.11
N ARG A 257 9.42 -7.00 5.27
CA ARG A 257 8.91 -7.88 4.21
C ARG A 257 7.40 -7.97 4.35
N TRP A 258 6.68 -7.62 3.31
CA TRP A 258 5.22 -7.65 3.29
C TRP A 258 4.68 -8.88 2.56
N ALA A 259 3.45 -9.26 2.89
CA ALA A 259 2.76 -10.42 2.31
C ALA A 259 1.36 -10.11 1.76
N GLY A 260 0.71 -9.04 2.22
CA GLY A 260 -0.68 -8.75 1.90
C GLY A 260 -1.66 -9.73 2.57
N TYR A 261 -2.84 -9.88 2.00
CA TYR A 261 -3.90 -10.79 2.48
C TYR A 261 -4.30 -10.59 3.96
N GLY A 262 -4.02 -9.40 4.55
CA GLY A 262 -4.23 -9.10 5.96
C GLY A 262 -3.20 -9.69 6.90
N LEU A 263 -2.16 -10.37 6.39
CA LEU A 263 -1.09 -10.97 7.19
C LEU A 263 -0.22 -9.91 7.85
N ASP A 264 0.08 -8.82 7.15
CA ASP A 264 0.88 -7.70 7.64
C ASP A 264 0.21 -7.04 8.85
N GLU A 265 -1.09 -6.73 8.74
CA GLU A 265 -1.89 -6.15 9.82
C GLU A 265 -2.01 -7.10 11.01
N SER A 266 -2.17 -8.40 10.75
CA SER A 266 -2.22 -9.43 11.80
C SER A 266 -0.92 -9.46 12.60
N VAL A 267 0.24 -9.38 11.94
CA VAL A 267 1.55 -9.31 12.60
C VAL A 267 1.69 -8.02 13.39
N ILE A 268 1.39 -6.85 12.80
CA ILE A 268 1.48 -5.55 13.48
C ILE A 268 0.62 -5.57 14.76
N ASN A 269 -0.63 -6.04 14.66
CA ASN A 269 -1.53 -6.09 15.82
C ASN A 269 -1.04 -7.05 16.89
N THR A 270 -0.41 -8.14 16.50
CA THR A 270 0.18 -9.10 17.43
C THR A 270 1.40 -8.51 18.12
N VAL A 271 2.31 -7.88 17.38
CA VAL A 271 3.56 -7.31 17.92
C VAL A 271 3.26 -6.16 18.90
N LYS A 272 2.25 -5.33 18.64
CA LYS A 272 1.83 -4.26 19.57
C LYS A 272 1.45 -4.75 20.97
N GLN A 273 1.09 -6.03 21.11
CA GLN A 273 0.67 -6.63 22.36
C GLN A 273 1.80 -7.36 23.10
N ILE A 274 3.01 -7.36 22.56
CA ILE A 274 4.14 -8.07 23.17
C ILE A 274 4.85 -7.14 24.15
N ASP A 275 5.06 -7.62 25.36
CA ASP A 275 6.00 -7.06 26.30
C ASP A 275 7.35 -7.80 26.21
N PHE A 276 8.44 -7.05 26.29
CA PHE A 276 9.78 -7.58 26.21
C PHE A 276 10.57 -7.37 27.51
N PHE A 277 11.47 -8.29 27.84
CA PHE A 277 12.66 -7.94 28.62
C PHE A 277 13.54 -7.07 27.74
N PRO A 278 13.96 -5.87 28.20
CA PRO A 278 14.74 -4.96 27.38
C PRO A 278 16.10 -5.53 27.00
N ALA A 279 16.69 -4.97 25.96
CA ALA A 279 18.10 -5.22 25.69
C ALA A 279 18.98 -4.70 26.84
N MET A 280 20.07 -5.38 27.11
CA MET A 280 21.00 -4.99 28.15
C MET A 280 22.41 -4.85 27.59
N ARG A 281 23.13 -3.80 27.99
CA ARG A 281 24.57 -3.63 27.75
C ARG A 281 25.25 -3.36 29.09
N ASP A 282 26.17 -4.19 29.48
CA ASP A 282 26.92 -4.07 30.74
C ASP A 282 26.02 -3.88 31.98
N GLY A 283 24.90 -4.59 32.00
CA GLY A 283 23.91 -4.50 33.09
C GLY A 283 22.93 -3.33 33.02
N VAL A 284 23.06 -2.44 32.00
CA VAL A 284 22.17 -1.29 31.80
C VAL A 284 21.18 -1.60 30.69
N ALA A 285 19.88 -1.30 30.93
CA ALA A 285 18.84 -1.45 29.93
C ALA A 285 18.98 -0.38 28.83
N ILE A 286 18.96 -0.81 27.57
CA ILE A 286 19.09 0.08 26.39
C ILE A 286 17.94 -0.12 25.42
N PRO A 287 17.52 0.94 24.71
CA PRO A 287 16.60 0.79 23.58
C PRO A 287 17.28 0.05 22.43
N MET A 288 16.51 -0.78 21.70
CA MET A 288 17.06 -1.53 20.58
C MET A 288 16.00 -1.75 19.49
N ARG A 289 16.42 -1.68 18.21
CA ARG A 289 15.62 -2.10 17.08
C ARG A 289 15.97 -3.55 16.73
N VAL A 290 14.93 -4.39 16.61
CA VAL A 290 15.07 -5.82 16.32
C VAL A 290 14.21 -6.23 15.14
N LEU A 291 14.67 -7.23 14.39
CA LEU A 291 13.89 -7.88 13.34
C LEU A 291 13.14 -9.07 13.93
N LEU A 292 11.81 -9.08 13.77
CA LEU A 292 10.97 -10.22 14.10
C LEU A 292 10.43 -10.83 12.82
N ARG A 293 10.57 -12.15 12.68
CA ARG A 293 10.09 -12.93 11.52
C ARG A 293 8.93 -13.82 11.89
N TYR A 294 7.87 -13.75 11.08
CA TYR A 294 6.66 -14.57 11.18
C TYR A 294 6.45 -15.34 9.89
N ASN A 295 6.53 -16.67 9.98
CA ASN A 295 6.29 -17.56 8.84
C ASN A 295 4.86 -18.10 8.92
N PHE A 296 4.07 -17.79 7.91
CA PHE A 296 2.72 -18.33 7.72
C PHE A 296 2.79 -19.54 6.81
N ARG A 297 2.19 -20.63 7.26
CA ARG A 297 2.07 -21.88 6.50
C ARG A 297 0.59 -22.22 6.34
N LYS A 298 0.28 -22.97 5.31
CA LYS A 298 -1.09 -23.46 5.09
C LYS A 298 -1.62 -24.11 6.37
N PRO A 299 -2.86 -23.76 6.78
CA PRO A 299 -3.51 -24.50 7.85
C PRO A 299 -3.67 -25.98 7.42
N PRO A 300 -3.56 -26.94 8.35
CA PRO A 300 -3.84 -28.32 8.04
C PRO A 300 -5.26 -28.46 7.50
N GLN A 301 -5.42 -29.14 6.38
CA GLN A 301 -6.74 -29.44 5.83
C GLN A 301 -7.48 -30.33 6.83
N ARG A 302 -8.64 -29.88 7.29
CA ARG A 302 -9.57 -30.65 8.13
C ARG A 302 -10.47 -31.50 7.27
#